data_80d907e4ae3319cc102d8a81fe554a53
#
_entry.id   80d907e4ae3319cc102d8a81fe554a53
#
_cell.length_a   1.000
_cell.length_b   1.000
_cell.length_c   1.000
_cell.angle_alpha   90.00
_cell.angle_beta   90.00
_cell.angle_gamma   90.00
#
_symmetry.space_group_name_H-M   'P 1'
#
loop_
_entity.id
_entity.type
_entity.pdbx_description
1 polymer ?
#
loop_
_entity_poly.entity_id
_entity_poly.type
_entity_poly.pdbx_seq_one_letter_code
_entity_poly.pdbx_strand_id
1 'polypeptide(L)'
;MYDAIVVGAGPIGSYIAYRLAKLGYKVRVFERRARIGDATCCTGIIGKECFDRFPIVNNGVLMQANSAKFFSPSGKCLRLSKDTVQAYVVDKAGFDRTLAQKAQEQGADYLLSARVQAITSGDNCVRVAVEHDGEAMDFEGRMAVISSGFGTSLPQRLGLGKITDFVLGAQAEVNVKGLEEVEVYLGQDIAPGFFGWLVPTSDGKALAGLLSRRSPGSYLKNLLSSLFAQGKIASTETNITYGGIPLNPLPKTYKERMVVVGDAAGQVKPTTGGGIYYGLLCADIAAEVIHGALRSDDFSAKRMSHYERDWRKKLSRELEIGYWARKTYERLDDRQVENIFDIIQANNIYEDILRSPDFSFDWHGDSILRALKNKPLAKMFGR
;
A
#
# COMPACT_ATOMS: atom_id res chain seq x y z
N MET A 1 23.08 -14.30 -18.18
CA MET A 1 21.80 -13.60 -18.43
C MET A 1 20.72 -14.21 -17.52
N TYR A 2 19.87 -13.40 -16.90
CA TYR A 2 18.71 -13.82 -16.08
C TYR A 2 17.45 -13.91 -16.96
N ASP A 3 16.48 -14.74 -16.55
CA ASP A 3 15.15 -14.75 -17.20
C ASP A 3 14.37 -13.49 -16.82
N ALA A 4 14.42 -13.10 -15.55
CA ALA A 4 13.80 -11.87 -15.07
C ALA A 4 14.69 -11.12 -14.07
N ILE A 5 14.73 -9.79 -14.21
CA ILE A 5 15.34 -8.90 -13.25
C ILE A 5 14.22 -8.13 -12.52
N VAL A 6 14.22 -8.19 -11.20
CA VAL A 6 13.24 -7.52 -10.33
C VAL A 6 13.92 -6.36 -9.60
N VAL A 7 13.34 -5.16 -9.69
CA VAL A 7 13.84 -3.95 -9.04
C VAL A 7 13.00 -3.63 -7.81
N GLY A 8 13.59 -3.83 -6.62
CA GLY A 8 12.97 -3.67 -5.32
C GLY A 8 12.58 -4.99 -4.66
N ALA A 9 13.11 -5.22 -3.45
CA ALA A 9 12.85 -6.40 -2.62
C ALA A 9 11.76 -6.16 -1.56
N GLY A 10 10.83 -5.23 -1.82
CA GLY A 10 9.59 -5.11 -1.04
C GLY A 10 8.67 -6.31 -1.27
N PRO A 11 7.50 -6.35 -0.61
CA PRO A 11 6.62 -7.52 -0.65
C PRO A 11 6.20 -7.89 -2.08
N ILE A 12 6.00 -6.90 -2.93
CA ILE A 12 5.53 -7.10 -4.31
C ILE A 12 6.63 -7.72 -5.18
N GLY A 13 7.84 -7.17 -5.13
CA GLY A 13 8.97 -7.70 -5.89
C GLY A 13 9.38 -9.09 -5.42
N SER A 14 9.44 -9.30 -4.10
CA SER A 14 9.77 -10.60 -3.52
C SER A 14 8.70 -11.65 -3.85
N TYR A 15 7.41 -11.28 -3.90
CA TYR A 15 6.36 -12.21 -4.31
C TYR A 15 6.50 -12.61 -5.78
N ILE A 16 6.76 -11.66 -6.69
CA ILE A 16 7.00 -11.97 -8.12
C ILE A 16 8.23 -12.87 -8.26
N ALA A 17 9.32 -12.54 -7.56
CA ALA A 17 10.53 -13.35 -7.58
C ALA A 17 10.27 -14.78 -7.09
N TYR A 18 9.50 -14.95 -5.99
CA TYR A 18 9.05 -16.25 -5.50
C TYR A 18 8.27 -17.02 -6.56
N ARG A 19 7.27 -16.39 -7.19
CA ARG A 19 6.43 -17.03 -8.21
C ARG A 19 7.23 -17.50 -9.42
N LEU A 20 8.14 -16.67 -9.91
CA LEU A 20 8.97 -17.00 -11.08
C LEU A 20 10.05 -18.03 -10.75
N ALA A 21 10.75 -17.89 -9.62
CA ALA A 21 11.76 -18.86 -9.20
C ALA A 21 11.17 -20.26 -8.96
N LYS A 22 9.96 -20.34 -8.34
CA LYS A 22 9.22 -21.59 -8.15
C LYS A 22 8.89 -22.29 -9.49
N LEU A 23 8.78 -21.55 -10.57
CA LEU A 23 8.60 -22.09 -11.94
C LEU A 23 9.93 -22.44 -12.62
N GLY A 24 11.07 -22.35 -11.93
CA GLY A 24 12.40 -22.70 -12.41
C GLY A 24 13.11 -21.59 -13.19
N TYR A 25 12.59 -20.36 -13.20
CA TYR A 25 13.24 -19.24 -13.89
C TYR A 25 14.39 -18.67 -13.06
N LYS A 26 15.46 -18.26 -13.73
CA LYS A 26 16.60 -17.58 -13.14
C LYS A 26 16.26 -16.12 -12.86
N VAL A 27 15.99 -15.78 -11.60
CA VAL A 27 15.53 -14.45 -11.16
C VAL A 27 16.62 -13.73 -10.37
N ARG A 28 16.90 -12.47 -10.73
CA ARG A 28 17.76 -11.55 -9.98
C ARG A 28 16.92 -10.43 -9.37
N VAL A 29 17.08 -10.18 -8.07
CA VAL A 29 16.41 -9.09 -7.37
C VAL A 29 17.46 -8.07 -6.90
N PHE A 30 17.26 -6.79 -7.22
CA PHE A 30 18.09 -5.68 -6.73
C PHE A 30 17.34 -4.88 -5.66
N GLU A 31 17.97 -4.68 -4.51
CA GLU A 31 17.44 -3.85 -3.44
C GLU A 31 18.48 -2.79 -3.04
N ARG A 32 18.06 -1.52 -3.04
CA ARG A 32 18.94 -0.38 -2.71
C ARG A 32 19.36 -0.32 -1.25
N ARG A 33 18.62 -0.95 -0.33
CA ARG A 33 18.92 -0.98 1.10
C ARG A 33 19.82 -2.15 1.41
N ALA A 34 20.61 -2.01 2.50
CA ALA A 34 21.46 -3.07 3.00
C ALA A 34 20.68 -4.22 3.66
N ARG A 35 19.43 -3.95 4.08
CA ARG A 35 18.55 -4.97 4.70
C ARG A 35 17.12 -4.82 4.18
N ILE A 36 16.47 -5.94 3.94
CA ILE A 36 15.07 -5.99 3.55
C ILE A 36 14.19 -5.63 4.76
N GLY A 37 13.21 -4.75 4.53
CA GLY A 37 12.29 -4.29 5.57
C GLY A 37 12.77 -3.07 6.37
N ASP A 38 14.01 -2.61 6.19
CA ASP A 38 14.52 -1.43 6.89
C ASP A 38 13.78 -0.15 6.45
N ALA A 39 13.61 0.78 7.41
CA ALA A 39 13.03 2.12 7.21
C ALA A 39 11.71 2.12 6.43
N THR A 40 10.83 1.15 6.68
CA THR A 40 9.52 1.07 6.04
C THR A 40 8.53 1.93 6.81
N CYS A 41 7.97 2.97 6.17
CA CYS A 41 6.84 3.73 6.71
C CYS A 41 5.55 3.02 6.27
N CYS A 42 5.11 2.05 7.07
CA CYS A 42 3.88 1.28 6.82
C CYS A 42 3.36 0.73 8.15
N THR A 43 2.07 0.88 8.39
CA THR A 43 1.40 0.41 9.61
C THR A 43 1.30 -1.12 9.70
N GLY A 44 1.45 -1.82 8.57
CA GLY A 44 1.34 -3.28 8.54
C GLY A 44 -0.08 -3.81 8.73
N ILE A 45 -1.12 -3.00 8.53
CA ILE A 45 -2.51 -3.49 8.55
C ILE A 45 -2.83 -4.13 7.21
N ILE A 46 -3.18 -5.41 7.24
CA ILE A 46 -3.46 -6.23 6.05
C ILE A 46 -4.81 -6.90 6.24
N GLY A 47 -5.70 -6.79 5.26
CA GLY A 47 -7.02 -7.41 5.31
C GLY A 47 -6.96 -8.94 5.37
N LYS A 48 -7.94 -9.54 6.03
CA LYS A 48 -8.06 -11.00 6.13
C LYS A 48 -8.10 -11.66 4.75
N GLU A 49 -8.79 -11.07 3.79
CA GLU A 49 -8.88 -11.59 2.40
C GLU A 49 -7.48 -11.73 1.76
N CYS A 50 -6.56 -10.79 2.05
CA CYS A 50 -5.18 -10.88 1.57
C CYS A 50 -4.46 -12.13 2.12
N PHE A 51 -4.62 -12.42 3.41
CA PHE A 51 -4.03 -13.60 4.03
C PHE A 51 -4.62 -14.91 3.50
N ASP A 52 -5.94 -14.96 3.35
CA ASP A 52 -6.64 -16.13 2.84
C ASP A 52 -6.23 -16.44 1.39
N ARG A 53 -6.06 -15.40 0.57
CA ARG A 53 -5.70 -15.53 -0.85
C ARG A 53 -4.21 -15.80 -1.06
N PHE A 54 -3.36 -15.20 -0.25
CA PHE A 54 -1.91 -15.31 -0.35
C PHE A 54 -1.33 -15.92 0.93
N PRO A 55 -1.41 -17.26 1.10
CA PRO A 55 -0.97 -17.94 2.32
C PRO A 55 0.56 -17.97 2.45
N ILE A 56 1.18 -16.79 2.30
CA ILE A 56 2.61 -16.65 2.20
C ILE A 56 3.23 -16.46 3.57
N VAL A 57 2.48 -15.87 4.50
CA VAL A 57 3.00 -15.53 5.82
C VAL A 57 1.95 -15.71 6.90
N ASN A 58 2.08 -16.79 7.67
CA ASN A 58 1.32 -16.95 8.90
C ASN A 58 2.11 -16.51 10.15
N ASN A 59 3.38 -16.12 10.00
CA ASN A 59 4.25 -15.71 11.09
C ASN A 59 4.39 -14.20 11.10
N GLY A 60 4.36 -13.57 12.29
CA GLY A 60 4.54 -12.11 12.45
C GLY A 60 3.23 -11.34 12.58
N VAL A 61 2.09 -12.01 12.78
CA VAL A 61 0.85 -11.34 13.21
C VAL A 61 1.04 -10.85 14.63
N LEU A 62 0.95 -9.53 14.82
CA LEU A 62 1.08 -8.87 16.11
C LEU A 62 -0.30 -8.72 16.76
N MET A 63 -1.33 -8.45 15.96
CA MET A 63 -2.70 -8.26 16.44
C MET A 63 -3.72 -8.67 15.38
N GLN A 64 -4.89 -9.14 15.86
CA GLN A 64 -6.09 -9.35 15.05
C GLN A 64 -7.04 -8.18 15.25
N ALA A 65 -7.48 -7.52 14.19
CA ALA A 65 -8.41 -6.41 14.24
C ALA A 65 -9.80 -6.84 13.75
N ASN A 66 -10.80 -6.77 14.63
CA ASN A 66 -12.21 -6.96 14.33
C ASN A 66 -13.04 -5.70 14.59
N SER A 67 -12.42 -4.66 15.14
CA SER A 67 -13.04 -3.39 15.48
C SER A 67 -12.07 -2.22 15.28
N ALA A 68 -12.65 -1.02 15.14
CA ALA A 68 -11.92 0.24 15.12
C ALA A 68 -12.79 1.37 15.66
N LYS A 69 -12.17 2.37 16.31
CA LYS A 69 -12.79 3.60 16.77
C LYS A 69 -12.43 4.75 15.84
N PHE A 70 -13.43 5.48 15.41
CA PHE A 70 -13.28 6.68 14.60
C PHE A 70 -13.65 7.89 15.43
N PHE A 71 -12.74 8.85 15.51
CA PHE A 71 -12.96 10.09 16.25
C PHE A 71 -13.17 11.24 15.27
N SER A 72 -14.27 11.96 15.43
CA SER A 72 -14.57 13.19 14.71
C SER A 72 -13.65 14.34 15.17
N PRO A 73 -13.63 15.48 14.46
CA PRO A 73 -12.85 16.65 14.89
C PRO A 73 -13.18 17.14 16.33
N SER A 74 -14.44 17.04 16.76
CA SER A 74 -14.86 17.39 18.14
C SER A 74 -14.64 16.27 19.16
N GLY A 75 -14.17 15.09 18.73
CA GLY A 75 -13.94 13.95 19.61
C GLY A 75 -15.13 13.01 19.79
N LYS A 76 -16.23 13.17 19.02
CA LYS A 76 -17.30 12.14 18.97
C LYS A 76 -16.70 10.82 18.49
N CYS A 77 -17.07 9.73 19.16
CA CYS A 77 -16.57 8.39 18.83
C CYS A 77 -17.63 7.56 18.12
N LEU A 78 -17.27 6.98 16.98
CA LEU A 78 -18.01 5.94 16.28
C LEU A 78 -17.18 4.65 16.30
N ARG A 79 -17.68 3.62 16.99
CA ARG A 79 -17.02 2.31 17.02
C ARG A 79 -17.63 1.39 15.97
N LEU A 80 -16.81 0.88 15.08
CA LEU A 80 -17.17 -0.15 14.11
C LEU A 80 -16.64 -1.50 14.61
N SER A 81 -17.48 -2.52 14.66
CA SER A 81 -17.11 -3.85 15.19
C SER A 81 -17.82 -4.96 14.44
N LYS A 82 -17.10 -6.07 14.21
CA LYS A 82 -17.65 -7.34 13.70
C LYS A 82 -17.19 -8.48 14.60
N ASP A 83 -17.97 -9.56 14.61
CA ASP A 83 -17.62 -10.77 15.38
C ASP A 83 -16.43 -11.53 14.77
N THR A 84 -16.12 -11.26 13.50
CA THR A 84 -15.05 -11.93 12.76
C THR A 84 -13.88 -10.97 12.53
N VAL A 85 -12.66 -11.50 12.50
CA VAL A 85 -11.44 -10.77 12.17
C VAL A 85 -11.57 -10.18 10.77
N GLN A 86 -11.28 -8.88 10.64
CA GLN A 86 -11.31 -8.13 9.39
C GLN A 86 -9.91 -7.86 8.82
N ALA A 87 -8.94 -7.69 9.69
CA ALA A 87 -7.56 -7.41 9.32
C ALA A 87 -6.58 -7.94 10.38
N TYR A 88 -5.33 -8.02 9.99
CA TYR A 88 -4.19 -8.34 10.85
C TYR A 88 -3.22 -7.18 10.86
N VAL A 89 -2.67 -6.86 12.02
CA VAL A 89 -1.49 -6.00 12.14
C VAL A 89 -0.28 -6.92 12.17
N VAL A 90 0.69 -6.67 11.28
CA VAL A 90 1.89 -7.52 11.16
C VAL A 90 3.18 -6.75 11.45
N ASP A 91 4.21 -7.46 11.91
CA ASP A 91 5.59 -6.95 11.80
C ASP A 91 5.92 -6.79 10.30
N LYS A 92 5.80 -5.55 9.82
CA LYS A 92 6.00 -5.25 8.40
C LYS A 92 7.39 -5.60 7.90
N ALA A 93 8.41 -5.39 8.72
CA ALA A 93 9.79 -5.72 8.36
C ALA A 93 9.99 -7.24 8.30
N GLY A 94 9.46 -7.97 9.28
CA GLY A 94 9.43 -9.43 9.28
C GLY A 94 8.64 -10.01 8.10
N PHE A 95 7.51 -9.40 7.77
CA PHE A 95 6.71 -9.77 6.59
C PHE A 95 7.53 -9.68 5.29
N ASP A 96 8.23 -8.56 5.08
CA ASP A 96 9.06 -8.37 3.88
C ASP A 96 10.22 -9.37 3.82
N ARG A 97 10.90 -9.59 4.96
CA ARG A 97 11.99 -10.59 5.05
C ARG A 97 11.52 -12.01 4.76
N THR A 98 10.36 -12.39 5.29
CA THR A 98 9.80 -13.73 5.06
C THR A 98 9.48 -13.96 3.59
N LEU A 99 8.92 -12.98 2.89
CA LEU A 99 8.65 -13.08 1.46
C LEU A 99 9.94 -13.22 0.64
N ALA A 100 10.96 -12.44 0.96
CA ALA A 100 12.24 -12.51 0.30
C ALA A 100 12.93 -13.86 0.57
N GLN A 101 12.91 -14.35 1.81
CA GLN A 101 13.44 -15.65 2.17
C GLN A 101 12.76 -16.77 1.37
N LYS A 102 11.43 -16.76 1.27
CA LYS A 102 10.70 -17.75 0.45
C LYS A 102 11.10 -17.69 -1.02
N ALA A 103 11.37 -16.51 -1.55
CA ALA A 103 11.85 -16.37 -2.93
C ALA A 103 13.28 -16.95 -3.08
N GLN A 104 14.16 -16.72 -2.12
CA GLN A 104 15.52 -17.27 -2.09
C GLN A 104 15.51 -18.81 -1.95
N GLU A 105 14.63 -19.36 -1.13
CA GLU A 105 14.42 -20.81 -0.99
C GLU A 105 13.98 -21.47 -2.31
N GLN A 106 13.35 -20.73 -3.22
CA GLN A 106 13.01 -21.18 -4.57
C GLN A 106 14.11 -20.88 -5.61
N GLY A 107 15.24 -20.30 -5.19
CA GLY A 107 16.38 -20.03 -6.07
C GLY A 107 16.46 -18.61 -6.64
N ALA A 108 15.65 -17.65 -6.17
CA ALA A 108 15.83 -16.25 -6.53
C ALA A 108 17.12 -15.69 -5.89
N ASP A 109 17.89 -14.95 -6.67
CA ASP A 109 19.17 -14.39 -6.27
C ASP A 109 19.00 -12.90 -5.94
N TYR A 110 19.44 -12.47 -4.74
CA TYR A 110 19.29 -11.10 -4.24
C TYR A 110 20.63 -10.38 -4.15
N LEU A 111 20.68 -9.15 -4.65
CA LEU A 111 21.78 -8.21 -4.39
C LEU A 111 21.23 -7.02 -3.62
N LEU A 112 21.66 -6.90 -2.36
CA LEU A 112 21.33 -5.80 -1.48
C LEU A 112 22.34 -4.66 -1.66
N SER A 113 22.10 -3.48 -1.07
CA SER A 113 22.90 -2.26 -1.30
C SER A 113 23.07 -1.92 -2.79
N ALA A 114 22.16 -2.40 -3.64
CA ALA A 114 22.23 -2.32 -5.10
C ALA A 114 21.12 -1.40 -5.63
N ARG A 115 21.51 -0.22 -6.05
CA ARG A 115 20.60 0.79 -6.60
C ARG A 115 20.56 0.69 -8.12
N VAL A 116 19.42 0.34 -8.68
CA VAL A 116 19.19 0.41 -10.12
C VAL A 116 19.15 1.87 -10.58
N GLN A 117 20.08 2.24 -11.43
CA GLN A 117 20.24 3.58 -11.97
C GLN A 117 19.48 3.75 -13.29
N ALA A 118 19.54 2.77 -14.18
CA ALA A 118 18.89 2.80 -15.48
C ALA A 118 18.48 1.39 -15.95
N ILE A 119 17.47 1.35 -16.82
CA ILE A 119 17.09 0.15 -17.57
C ILE A 119 16.97 0.55 -19.03
N THR A 120 17.63 -0.19 -19.90
CA THR A 120 17.52 -0.02 -21.35
C THR A 120 17.03 -1.30 -21.99
N SER A 121 16.16 -1.19 -23.00
CA SER A 121 15.69 -2.32 -23.80
C SER A 121 16.53 -2.42 -25.05
N GLY A 122 17.13 -3.58 -25.27
CA GLY A 122 17.72 -3.98 -26.55
C GLY A 122 16.83 -4.98 -27.26
N ASP A 123 17.24 -5.43 -28.45
CA ASP A 123 16.45 -6.35 -29.29
C ASP A 123 16.17 -7.69 -28.57
N ASN A 124 17.15 -8.22 -27.85
CA ASN A 124 17.08 -9.56 -27.26
C ASN A 124 17.06 -9.57 -25.71
N CYS A 125 17.38 -8.45 -25.05
CA CYS A 125 17.47 -8.38 -23.59
C CYS A 125 17.18 -6.99 -23.06
N VAL A 126 16.99 -6.89 -21.75
CA VAL A 126 17.10 -5.64 -21.00
C VAL A 126 18.48 -5.58 -20.36
N ARG A 127 19.11 -4.42 -20.40
CA ARG A 127 20.32 -4.12 -19.63
C ARG A 127 19.96 -3.20 -18.46
N VAL A 128 20.39 -3.59 -17.26
CA VAL A 128 20.12 -2.90 -16.01
C VAL A 128 21.43 -2.41 -15.42
N ALA A 129 21.61 -1.10 -15.41
CA ALA A 129 22.74 -0.45 -14.76
C ALA A 129 22.47 -0.30 -13.27
N VAL A 130 23.37 -0.82 -12.45
CA VAL A 130 23.27 -0.89 -10.99
C VAL A 130 24.50 -0.25 -10.37
N GLU A 131 24.29 0.55 -9.34
CA GLU A 131 25.34 1.01 -8.43
C GLU A 131 25.32 0.12 -7.18
N HIS A 132 26.43 -0.52 -6.87
CA HIS A 132 26.62 -1.39 -5.73
C HIS A 132 27.96 -1.06 -5.07
N ASP A 133 27.93 -0.66 -3.79
CA ASP A 133 29.11 -0.27 -3.01
C ASP A 133 30.01 0.80 -3.68
N GLY A 134 29.37 1.72 -4.45
CA GLY A 134 30.03 2.79 -5.18
C GLY A 134 30.56 2.39 -6.57
N GLU A 135 30.46 1.13 -6.96
CA GLU A 135 30.85 0.62 -8.27
C GLU A 135 29.63 0.53 -9.21
N ALA A 136 29.84 0.84 -10.49
CA ALA A 136 28.85 0.66 -11.53
C ALA A 136 28.94 -0.74 -12.14
N MET A 137 27.83 -1.45 -12.18
CA MET A 137 27.73 -2.82 -12.70
C MET A 137 26.58 -2.90 -13.71
N ASP A 138 26.73 -3.68 -14.76
CA ASP A 138 25.66 -3.95 -15.72
C ASP A 138 25.20 -5.41 -15.63
N PHE A 139 23.90 -5.61 -15.66
CA PHE A 139 23.27 -6.94 -15.66
C PHE A 139 22.32 -7.08 -16.84
N GLU A 140 22.25 -8.28 -17.40
CA GLU A 140 21.37 -8.59 -18.51
C GLU A 140 20.29 -9.60 -18.11
N GLY A 141 19.06 -9.32 -18.54
CA GLY A 141 17.90 -10.20 -18.38
C GLY A 141 17.02 -10.20 -19.60
N ARG A 142 16.20 -11.25 -19.76
CA ARG A 142 15.22 -11.29 -20.86
C ARG A 142 14.12 -10.24 -20.67
N MET A 143 13.82 -9.90 -19.40
CA MET A 143 12.87 -8.85 -19.04
C MET A 143 13.14 -8.23 -17.68
N ALA A 144 12.49 -7.08 -17.37
CA ALA A 144 12.56 -6.42 -16.09
C ALA A 144 11.17 -6.16 -15.46
N VAL A 145 11.11 -6.29 -14.13
CA VAL A 145 9.96 -5.94 -13.28
C VAL A 145 10.33 -4.78 -12.39
N ILE A 146 9.61 -3.66 -12.49
CA ILE A 146 9.84 -2.48 -11.66
C ILE A 146 8.83 -2.49 -10.51
N SER A 147 9.28 -2.88 -9.31
CA SER A 147 8.52 -2.92 -8.04
C SER A 147 9.22 -2.10 -6.94
N SER A 148 9.87 -1.02 -7.36
CA SER A 148 10.75 -0.16 -6.55
C SER A 148 10.03 0.73 -5.53
N GLY A 149 8.71 0.57 -5.36
CA GLY A 149 7.90 1.40 -4.49
C GLY A 149 7.64 2.79 -5.07
N PHE A 150 7.00 3.66 -4.27
CA PHE A 150 6.73 5.04 -4.68
C PHE A 150 7.98 5.93 -4.57
N GLY A 151 8.04 7.00 -5.39
CA GLY A 151 9.11 8.01 -5.36
C GLY A 151 10.32 7.71 -6.24
N THR A 152 10.29 6.64 -7.03
CA THR A 152 11.32 6.37 -8.03
C THR A 152 11.06 7.11 -9.35
N SER A 153 12.12 7.57 -10.02
CA SER A 153 12.03 8.19 -11.35
C SER A 153 12.11 7.17 -12.50
N LEU A 154 12.32 5.88 -12.20
CA LEU A 154 12.49 4.85 -13.23
C LEU A 154 11.32 4.78 -14.23
N PRO A 155 10.04 4.72 -13.81
CA PRO A 155 8.93 4.66 -14.75
C PRO A 155 8.88 5.88 -15.68
N GLN A 156 9.14 7.08 -15.15
CA GLN A 156 9.16 8.32 -15.93
C GLN A 156 10.28 8.31 -16.98
N ARG A 157 11.50 7.88 -16.59
CA ARG A 157 12.65 7.78 -17.52
C ARG A 157 12.44 6.72 -18.60
N LEU A 158 11.63 5.71 -18.33
CA LEU A 158 11.24 4.69 -19.30
C LEU A 158 10.10 5.12 -20.23
N GLY A 159 9.58 6.35 -20.09
CA GLY A 159 8.48 6.88 -20.91
C GLY A 159 7.11 6.30 -20.53
N LEU A 160 6.94 5.75 -19.32
CA LEU A 160 5.69 5.20 -18.82
C LEU A 160 4.81 6.24 -18.12
N GLY A 161 5.27 7.50 -18.06
CA GLY A 161 4.63 8.60 -17.35
C GLY A 161 5.07 8.70 -15.89
N LYS A 162 4.38 9.54 -15.14
CA LYS A 162 4.61 9.73 -13.70
C LYS A 162 3.29 9.73 -12.94
N ILE A 163 3.34 9.36 -11.68
CA ILE A 163 2.24 9.55 -10.75
C ILE A 163 2.20 11.04 -10.37
N THR A 164 1.07 11.69 -10.59
CA THR A 164 0.89 13.14 -10.40
C THR A 164 0.14 13.49 -9.14
N ASP A 165 -0.61 12.53 -8.58
CA ASP A 165 -1.37 12.72 -7.36
C ASP A 165 -0.91 11.71 -6.28
N PHE A 166 -0.46 12.24 -5.14
CA PHE A 166 0.08 11.46 -4.03
C PHE A 166 -0.07 12.21 -2.71
N VAL A 167 0.08 11.48 -1.61
CA VAL A 167 0.16 12.02 -0.26
C VAL A 167 1.44 11.60 0.41
N LEU A 168 1.79 12.34 1.45
CA LEU A 168 2.92 12.05 2.32
C LEU A 168 2.42 11.48 3.64
N GLY A 169 3.04 10.40 4.09
CA GLY A 169 2.82 9.79 5.39
C GLY A 169 3.93 10.15 6.35
N ALA A 170 3.59 10.30 7.62
CA ALA A 170 4.52 10.32 8.74
C ALA A 170 4.03 9.33 9.79
N GLN A 171 4.93 8.57 10.39
CA GLN A 171 4.62 7.54 11.37
C GLN A 171 5.73 7.41 12.41
N ALA A 172 5.35 7.11 13.65
CA ALA A 172 6.26 6.87 14.75
C ALA A 172 5.77 5.70 15.61
N GLU A 173 6.69 4.94 16.21
CA GLU A 173 6.38 3.99 17.26
C GLU A 173 6.28 4.72 18.59
N VAL A 174 5.22 4.45 19.36
CA VAL A 174 4.95 5.06 20.66
C VAL A 174 4.60 4.01 21.70
N ASN A 175 4.88 4.31 22.98
CA ASN A 175 4.45 3.48 24.09
C ASN A 175 3.03 3.90 24.50
N VAL A 176 2.11 2.93 24.64
CA VAL A 176 0.70 3.13 24.95
C VAL A 176 0.28 2.38 26.20
N LYS A 177 -0.86 2.77 26.78
CA LYS A 177 -1.50 2.05 27.90
C LYS A 177 -2.94 1.73 27.53
N GLY A 178 -3.32 0.45 27.62
CA GLY A 178 -4.71 0.01 27.45
C GLY A 178 -5.30 0.24 26.07
N LEU A 179 -4.48 0.28 25.01
CA LEU A 179 -4.94 0.38 23.64
C LEU A 179 -5.20 -1.03 23.08
N GLU A 180 -6.48 -1.36 22.87
CA GLU A 180 -6.93 -2.67 22.41
C GLU A 180 -7.43 -2.66 20.97
N GLU A 181 -7.78 -1.49 20.44
CA GLU A 181 -8.41 -1.34 19.12
C GLU A 181 -7.65 -0.31 18.28
N VAL A 182 -7.79 -0.42 16.98
CA VAL A 182 -7.33 0.63 16.04
C VAL A 182 -8.15 1.90 16.29
N GLU A 183 -7.47 3.02 16.40
CA GLU A 183 -8.10 4.32 16.50
C GLU A 183 -7.76 5.18 15.27
N VAL A 184 -8.77 5.83 14.71
CA VAL A 184 -8.68 6.72 13.54
C VAL A 184 -9.16 8.11 13.94
N TYR A 185 -8.37 9.12 13.63
CA TYR A 185 -8.61 10.50 14.00
C TYR A 185 -8.83 11.36 12.76
N LEU A 186 -9.93 12.10 12.74
CA LEU A 186 -10.28 13.03 11.66
C LEU A 186 -10.14 14.47 12.16
N GLY A 187 -9.97 15.40 11.24
CA GLY A 187 -9.93 16.84 11.52
C GLY A 187 -8.77 17.56 10.84
N GLN A 188 -8.99 18.83 10.54
CA GLN A 188 -8.04 19.66 9.81
C GLN A 188 -6.76 19.95 10.63
N ASP A 189 -6.85 20.00 11.94
CA ASP A 189 -5.70 20.20 12.83
C ASP A 189 -4.84 18.95 13.01
N ILE A 190 -5.41 17.77 12.74
CA ILE A 190 -4.72 16.48 12.86
C ILE A 190 -4.15 16.03 11.50
N ALA A 191 -5.03 15.94 10.49
CA ALA A 191 -4.67 15.41 9.17
C ALA A 191 -5.56 16.03 8.10
N PRO A 192 -5.27 17.26 7.64
CA PRO A 192 -6.13 18.01 6.73
C PRO A 192 -6.42 17.22 5.46
N GLY A 193 -7.69 16.97 5.21
CA GLY A 193 -8.19 16.21 4.06
C GLY A 193 -7.90 14.71 4.12
N PHE A 194 -7.35 14.18 5.23
CA PHE A 194 -7.00 12.76 5.42
C PHE A 194 -7.38 12.30 6.82
N PHE A 195 -6.58 11.40 7.42
CA PHE A 195 -6.80 10.90 8.78
C PHE A 195 -5.47 10.55 9.44
N GLY A 196 -5.47 10.63 10.78
CA GLY A 196 -4.45 10.05 11.63
C GLY A 196 -4.90 8.70 12.18
N TRP A 197 -3.96 7.93 12.70
CA TRP A 197 -4.21 6.63 13.32
C TRP A 197 -3.34 6.40 14.55
N LEU A 198 -3.84 5.53 15.43
CA LEU A 198 -3.10 4.90 16.49
C LEU A 198 -3.42 3.39 16.43
N VAL A 199 -2.42 2.58 16.09
CA VAL A 199 -2.59 1.16 15.80
C VAL A 199 -1.75 0.34 16.76
N PRO A 200 -2.37 -0.47 17.64
CA PRO A 200 -1.61 -1.35 18.54
C PRO A 200 -0.82 -2.38 17.76
N THR A 201 0.42 -2.66 18.21
CA THR A 201 1.34 -3.61 17.56
C THR A 201 1.71 -4.76 18.47
N SER A 202 2.14 -4.47 19.67
CA SER A 202 2.52 -5.43 20.71
C SER A 202 2.18 -4.85 22.07
N ASP A 203 2.37 -5.62 23.14
CA ASP A 203 2.07 -5.19 24.50
C ASP A 203 2.75 -3.85 24.83
N GLY A 204 1.94 -2.84 25.09
CA GLY A 204 2.40 -1.50 25.43
C GLY A 204 2.99 -0.68 24.28
N LYS A 205 2.90 -1.12 23.00
CA LYS A 205 3.37 -0.38 21.84
C LYS A 205 2.30 -0.17 20.77
N ALA A 206 2.41 0.94 20.06
CA ALA A 206 1.55 1.26 18.93
C ALA A 206 2.30 2.06 17.85
N LEU A 207 1.75 2.07 16.64
CA LEU A 207 2.16 2.98 15.58
C LEU A 207 1.17 4.14 15.51
N ALA A 208 1.65 5.35 15.81
CA ALA A 208 0.93 6.60 15.58
C ALA A 208 1.36 7.19 14.23
N GLY A 209 0.41 7.58 13.39
CA GLY A 209 0.77 8.14 12.11
C GLY A 209 -0.38 8.91 11.47
N LEU A 210 -0.12 9.52 10.32
CA LEU A 210 -1.11 10.23 9.53
C LEU A 210 -0.69 10.38 8.07
N LEU A 211 -1.65 10.75 7.24
CA LEU A 211 -1.44 11.18 5.86
C LEU A 211 -1.74 12.67 5.73
N SER A 212 -0.97 13.39 4.93
CA SER A 212 -1.19 14.80 4.60
C SER A 212 -0.57 15.17 3.26
N ARG A 213 -1.11 16.21 2.61
CA ARG A 213 -0.51 16.80 1.40
C ARG A 213 0.79 17.55 1.67
N ARG A 214 0.93 18.12 2.86
CA ARG A 214 2.05 18.98 3.24
C ARG A 214 2.41 18.76 4.70
N SER A 215 3.69 18.92 5.01
CA SER A 215 4.20 18.94 6.40
C SER A 215 3.70 17.80 7.32
N PRO A 216 3.70 16.51 6.88
CA PRO A 216 3.13 15.43 7.68
C PRO A 216 3.80 15.31 9.05
N GLY A 217 5.09 15.65 9.17
CA GLY A 217 5.80 15.64 10.45
C GLY A 217 5.28 16.67 11.46
N SER A 218 4.85 17.84 11.00
CA SER A 218 4.25 18.85 11.90
C SER A 218 2.90 18.39 12.42
N TYR A 219 2.04 17.87 11.54
CA TYR A 219 0.74 17.33 11.95
C TYR A 219 0.90 16.10 12.85
N LEU A 220 1.91 15.23 12.59
CA LEU A 220 2.17 14.11 13.50
C LEU A 220 2.57 14.58 14.89
N LYS A 221 3.38 15.62 15.01
CA LYS A 221 3.71 16.20 16.32
C LYS A 221 2.46 16.72 17.04
N ASN A 222 1.53 17.36 16.33
CA ASN A 222 0.25 17.81 16.91
C ASN A 222 -0.58 16.60 17.38
N LEU A 223 -0.70 15.55 16.57
CA LEU A 223 -1.38 14.33 16.97
C LEU A 223 -0.75 13.70 18.22
N LEU A 224 0.58 13.55 18.25
CA LEU A 224 1.30 13.01 19.41
C LEU A 224 1.07 13.86 20.67
N SER A 225 1.11 15.19 20.55
CA SER A 225 0.82 16.09 21.67
C SER A 225 -0.61 15.92 22.20
N SER A 226 -1.58 15.78 21.31
CA SER A 226 -2.98 15.52 21.68
C SER A 226 -3.15 14.16 22.37
N LEU A 227 -2.52 13.10 21.82
CA LEU A 227 -2.56 11.75 22.43
C LEU A 227 -1.88 11.72 23.81
N PHE A 228 -0.79 12.46 23.98
CA PHE A 228 -0.10 12.60 25.25
C PHE A 228 -0.96 13.32 26.29
N ALA A 229 -1.59 14.44 25.91
CA ALA A 229 -2.50 15.20 26.79
C ALA A 229 -3.72 14.36 27.22
N GLN A 230 -4.17 13.40 26.37
CA GLN A 230 -5.22 12.44 26.70
C GLN A 230 -4.72 11.24 27.53
N GLY A 231 -3.43 11.16 27.84
CA GLY A 231 -2.83 10.04 28.58
C GLY A 231 -2.76 8.72 27.80
N LYS A 232 -2.99 8.75 26.47
CA LYS A 232 -2.97 7.55 25.60
C LYS A 232 -1.56 7.08 25.28
N ILE A 233 -0.59 7.99 25.20
CA ILE A 233 0.82 7.68 24.96
C ILE A 233 1.69 8.20 26.11
N ALA A 234 2.83 7.54 26.31
CA ALA A 234 3.72 7.85 27.44
C ALA A 234 4.69 9.02 27.17
N SER A 235 5.00 9.32 25.91
CA SER A 235 5.92 10.39 25.51
C SER A 235 5.63 10.84 24.07
N THR A 236 5.95 12.09 23.78
CA THR A 236 5.94 12.65 22.41
C THR A 236 7.31 12.53 21.71
N GLU A 237 8.35 12.19 22.46
CA GLU A 237 9.71 12.01 21.90
C GLU A 237 9.81 10.66 21.20
N THR A 238 9.99 10.70 19.89
CA THR A 238 10.07 9.48 19.07
C THR A 238 10.71 9.78 17.71
N ASN A 239 11.22 8.73 17.06
CA ASN A 239 11.75 8.81 15.71
C ASN A 239 10.61 8.74 14.68
N ILE A 240 10.52 9.74 13.83
CA ILE A 240 9.50 9.82 12.79
C ILE A 240 10.06 9.23 11.49
N THR A 241 9.34 8.29 10.90
CA THR A 241 9.59 7.78 9.56
C THR A 241 8.62 8.41 8.56
N TYR A 242 9.06 8.56 7.32
CA TYR A 242 8.30 9.21 6.27
C TYR A 242 8.14 8.28 5.06
N GLY A 243 6.99 8.41 4.37
CA GLY A 243 6.71 7.66 3.14
C GLY A 243 5.81 8.46 2.21
N GLY A 244 5.81 8.12 0.93
CA GLY A 244 4.85 8.65 -0.03
C GLY A 244 3.90 7.56 -0.49
N ILE A 245 2.65 7.91 -0.74
CA ILE A 245 1.59 7.00 -1.18
C ILE A 245 0.95 7.57 -2.44
N PRO A 246 0.97 6.84 -3.57
CA PRO A 246 0.29 7.25 -4.78
C PRO A 246 -1.23 7.16 -4.59
N LEU A 247 -1.96 8.11 -5.17
CA LEU A 247 -3.44 8.12 -5.14
C LEU A 247 -4.04 7.78 -6.51
N ASN A 248 -3.25 7.85 -7.56
CA ASN A 248 -3.67 7.47 -8.90
C ASN A 248 -2.62 6.57 -9.57
N PRO A 249 -3.03 5.67 -10.46
CA PRO A 249 -2.10 4.81 -11.16
C PRO A 249 -1.28 5.56 -12.21
N LEU A 250 -0.15 4.95 -12.60
CA LEU A 250 0.60 5.36 -13.79
C LEU A 250 -0.28 5.33 -15.04
N PRO A 251 -0.06 6.25 -15.98
CA PRO A 251 -0.73 6.22 -17.29
C PRO A 251 -0.52 4.89 -18.02
N LYS A 252 0.70 4.33 -17.93
CA LYS A 252 1.08 3.07 -18.55
C LYS A 252 1.97 2.25 -17.62
N THR A 253 1.68 0.95 -17.47
CA THR A 253 2.37 0.06 -16.54
C THR A 253 3.18 -1.05 -17.23
N TYR A 254 3.36 -0.96 -18.54
CA TYR A 254 4.14 -1.91 -19.32
C TYR A 254 4.89 -1.25 -20.47
N LYS A 255 5.91 -1.91 -20.92
CA LYS A 255 6.65 -1.65 -22.17
C LYS A 255 7.16 -3.00 -22.71
N GLU A 256 7.70 -3.03 -23.90
CA GLU A 256 8.44 -4.22 -24.38
C GLU A 256 9.45 -4.66 -23.32
N ARG A 257 9.43 -5.94 -22.95
CA ARG A 257 10.29 -6.57 -21.93
C ARG A 257 10.16 -6.00 -20.52
N MET A 258 9.13 -5.18 -20.22
CA MET A 258 9.03 -4.51 -18.91
C MET A 258 7.60 -4.43 -18.41
N VAL A 259 7.45 -4.56 -17.07
CA VAL A 259 6.21 -4.24 -16.35
C VAL A 259 6.53 -3.45 -15.08
N VAL A 260 5.59 -2.59 -14.64
CA VAL A 260 5.65 -1.84 -13.38
C VAL A 260 4.54 -2.33 -12.47
N VAL A 261 4.86 -2.66 -11.21
CA VAL A 261 3.93 -3.30 -10.28
C VAL A 261 3.97 -2.66 -8.89
N GLY A 262 2.84 -2.68 -8.19
CA GLY A 262 2.70 -2.16 -6.82
C GLY A 262 2.67 -0.63 -6.76
N ASP A 263 3.22 -0.05 -5.69
CA ASP A 263 3.21 1.40 -5.47
C ASP A 263 3.93 2.18 -6.59
N ALA A 264 4.93 1.56 -7.22
CA ALA A 264 5.59 2.12 -8.39
C ALA A 264 4.63 2.31 -9.58
N ALA A 265 3.58 1.50 -9.66
CA ALA A 265 2.50 1.58 -10.66
C ALA A 265 1.27 2.36 -10.16
N GLY A 266 1.24 2.78 -8.89
CA GLY A 266 0.09 3.42 -8.27
C GLY A 266 -1.07 2.47 -7.97
N GLN A 267 -0.80 1.19 -7.75
CA GLN A 267 -1.79 0.15 -7.45
C GLN A 267 -2.09 0.10 -5.95
N VAL A 268 -2.64 1.19 -5.43
CA VAL A 268 -2.88 1.44 -4.00
C VAL A 268 -4.32 1.92 -3.80
N LYS A 269 -4.96 1.52 -2.70
CA LYS A 269 -6.30 2.01 -2.31
C LYS A 269 -6.26 3.53 -2.06
N PRO A 270 -6.93 4.38 -2.85
CA PRO A 270 -6.88 5.83 -2.65
C PRO A 270 -7.51 6.29 -1.33
N THR A 271 -8.43 5.49 -0.78
CA THR A 271 -9.16 5.78 0.47
C THR A 271 -8.27 5.72 1.70
N THR A 272 -7.43 4.68 1.80
CA THR A 272 -6.66 4.37 3.02
C THR A 272 -5.15 4.36 2.81
N GLY A 273 -4.68 4.36 1.56
CA GLY A 273 -3.25 4.20 1.26
C GLY A 273 -2.74 2.75 1.35
N GLY A 274 -3.63 1.77 1.52
CA GLY A 274 -3.26 0.35 1.61
C GLY A 274 -2.85 -0.23 0.25
N GLY A 275 -1.55 -0.52 0.05
CA GLY A 275 -1.00 -1.00 -1.22
C GLY A 275 -0.69 -2.51 -1.26
N ILE A 276 -0.53 -3.18 -0.10
CA ILE A 276 -0.03 -4.56 -0.07
C ILE A 276 -0.94 -5.52 -0.83
N TYR A 277 -2.24 -5.54 -0.52
CA TYR A 277 -3.17 -6.46 -1.17
C TYR A 277 -3.32 -6.20 -2.66
N TYR A 278 -3.53 -4.95 -3.07
CA TYR A 278 -3.65 -4.60 -4.49
C TYR A 278 -2.35 -4.87 -5.25
N GLY A 279 -1.21 -4.56 -4.62
CA GLY A 279 0.09 -4.88 -5.19
C GLY A 279 0.30 -6.38 -5.39
N LEU A 280 -0.09 -7.23 -4.42
CA LEU A 280 -0.01 -8.70 -4.53
C LEU A 280 -0.95 -9.25 -5.60
N LEU A 281 -2.19 -8.71 -5.74
CA LEU A 281 -3.10 -9.06 -6.83
C LEU A 281 -2.47 -8.75 -8.20
N CYS A 282 -1.88 -7.57 -8.33
CA CYS A 282 -1.21 -7.17 -9.57
C CYS A 282 0.07 -7.96 -9.82
N ALA A 283 0.80 -8.33 -8.76
CA ALA A 283 1.98 -9.18 -8.85
C ALA A 283 1.65 -10.59 -9.33
N ASP A 284 0.51 -11.13 -8.89
CA ASP A 284 0.01 -12.43 -9.33
C ASP A 284 -0.30 -12.41 -10.84
N ILE A 285 -1.02 -11.39 -11.31
CA ILE A 285 -1.30 -11.16 -12.74
C ILE A 285 0.00 -10.96 -13.53
N ALA A 286 0.94 -10.17 -12.98
CA ALA A 286 2.23 -9.96 -13.64
C ALA A 286 3.01 -11.26 -13.81
N ALA A 287 3.09 -12.09 -12.75
CA ALA A 287 3.79 -13.36 -12.78
C ALA A 287 3.23 -14.32 -13.85
N GLU A 288 1.90 -14.38 -14.01
CA GLU A 288 1.25 -15.19 -15.05
C GLU A 288 1.59 -14.68 -16.47
N VAL A 289 1.52 -13.37 -16.71
CA VAL A 289 1.86 -12.78 -18.02
C VAL A 289 3.34 -12.98 -18.33
N ILE A 290 4.21 -12.81 -17.35
CA ILE A 290 5.65 -13.02 -17.47
C ILE A 290 5.95 -14.48 -17.76
N HIS A 291 5.34 -15.41 -17.03
CA HIS A 291 5.49 -16.85 -17.30
C HIS A 291 5.12 -17.19 -18.75
N GLY A 292 3.98 -16.69 -19.22
CA GLY A 292 3.58 -16.89 -20.60
C GLY A 292 4.54 -16.29 -21.63
N ALA A 293 5.11 -15.09 -21.34
CA ALA A 293 6.10 -14.46 -22.21
C ALA A 293 7.42 -15.24 -22.27
N LEU A 294 7.90 -15.71 -21.12
CA LEU A 294 9.12 -16.53 -21.01
C LEU A 294 8.99 -17.86 -21.76
N ARG A 295 7.80 -18.49 -21.68
CA ARG A 295 7.54 -19.77 -22.39
C ARG A 295 7.45 -19.62 -23.90
N SER A 296 6.88 -18.53 -24.40
CA SER A 296 6.69 -18.30 -25.84
C SER A 296 7.81 -17.49 -26.48
N ASP A 297 8.79 -17.04 -25.68
CA ASP A 297 9.85 -16.11 -26.06
C ASP A 297 9.31 -14.80 -26.70
N ASP A 298 8.08 -14.41 -26.33
CA ASP A 298 7.42 -13.20 -26.81
C ASP A 298 7.35 -12.13 -25.69
N PHE A 299 8.21 -11.13 -25.78
CA PHE A 299 8.30 -10.00 -24.84
C PHE A 299 7.79 -8.70 -25.46
N SER A 300 7.10 -8.77 -26.57
CA SER A 300 6.57 -7.60 -27.27
C SER A 300 5.70 -6.74 -26.36
N ALA A 301 5.61 -5.46 -26.68
CA ALA A 301 4.70 -4.55 -25.98
C ALA A 301 3.24 -5.05 -26.02
N LYS A 302 2.84 -5.73 -27.11
CA LYS A 302 1.52 -6.37 -27.25
C LYS A 302 1.33 -7.46 -26.19
N ARG A 303 2.33 -8.33 -25.99
CA ARG A 303 2.27 -9.38 -24.95
C ARG A 303 2.23 -8.78 -23.55
N MET A 304 3.08 -7.81 -23.26
CA MET A 304 3.12 -7.14 -21.95
C MET A 304 1.85 -6.33 -21.64
N SER A 305 1.14 -5.84 -22.65
CA SER A 305 -0.12 -5.12 -22.48
C SER A 305 -1.23 -5.95 -21.80
N HIS A 306 -1.15 -7.28 -21.86
CA HIS A 306 -2.08 -8.17 -21.17
C HIS A 306 -2.05 -7.94 -19.65
N TYR A 307 -0.87 -7.69 -19.09
CA TYR A 307 -0.75 -7.33 -17.69
C TYR A 307 -1.58 -6.09 -17.34
N GLU A 308 -1.43 -4.99 -18.11
CA GLU A 308 -2.19 -3.77 -17.85
C GLU A 308 -3.70 -3.98 -18.04
N ARG A 309 -4.11 -4.65 -19.11
CA ARG A 309 -5.52 -4.98 -19.36
C ARG A 309 -6.14 -5.74 -18.17
N ASP A 310 -5.45 -6.75 -17.65
CA ASP A 310 -6.00 -7.67 -16.67
C ASP A 310 -6.04 -7.05 -15.26
N TRP A 311 -5.00 -6.31 -14.85
CA TRP A 311 -5.08 -5.61 -13.57
C TRP A 311 -6.08 -4.44 -13.61
N ARG A 312 -6.20 -3.71 -14.73
CA ARG A 312 -7.21 -2.65 -14.87
C ARG A 312 -8.62 -3.22 -14.83
N LYS A 313 -8.87 -4.33 -15.49
CA LYS A 313 -10.16 -5.04 -15.40
C LYS A 313 -10.51 -5.40 -13.95
N LYS A 314 -9.53 -5.74 -13.14
CA LYS A 314 -9.71 -6.12 -11.73
C LYS A 314 -9.93 -4.91 -10.81
N LEU A 315 -9.18 -3.83 -10.98
CA LEU A 315 -9.07 -2.75 -9.99
C LEU A 315 -9.61 -1.39 -10.43
N SER A 316 -9.80 -1.10 -11.74
CA SER A 316 -10.11 0.27 -12.19
C SER A 316 -11.34 0.86 -11.53
N ARG A 317 -12.45 0.10 -11.47
CA ARG A 317 -13.69 0.58 -10.83
C ARG A 317 -13.46 0.95 -9.37
N GLU A 318 -12.77 0.12 -8.64
CA GLU A 318 -12.48 0.33 -7.22
C GLU A 318 -11.56 1.54 -7.00
N LEU A 319 -10.50 1.66 -7.80
CA LEU A 319 -9.58 2.81 -7.76
C LEU A 319 -10.30 4.12 -8.11
N GLU A 320 -11.16 4.13 -9.11
CA GLU A 320 -11.93 5.32 -9.54
C GLU A 320 -12.92 5.78 -8.46
N ILE A 321 -13.70 4.86 -7.89
CA ILE A 321 -14.65 5.18 -6.81
C ILE A 321 -13.88 5.67 -5.57
N GLY A 322 -12.82 4.96 -5.18
CA GLY A 322 -11.99 5.33 -4.04
C GLY A 322 -11.30 6.68 -4.22
N TYR A 323 -10.79 6.96 -5.42
CA TYR A 323 -10.18 8.25 -5.76
C TYR A 323 -11.19 9.40 -5.71
N TRP A 324 -12.37 9.20 -6.30
CA TRP A 324 -13.46 10.18 -6.23
C TRP A 324 -13.88 10.47 -4.79
N ALA A 325 -14.11 9.43 -3.98
CA ALA A 325 -14.47 9.59 -2.57
C ALA A 325 -13.38 10.33 -1.80
N ARG A 326 -12.10 9.99 -2.07
CA ARG A 326 -10.93 10.67 -1.49
C ARG A 326 -10.91 12.17 -1.82
N LYS A 327 -11.06 12.52 -3.10
CA LYS A 327 -11.06 13.92 -3.57
C LYS A 327 -12.22 14.72 -3.02
N THR A 328 -13.36 14.08 -2.80
CA THR A 328 -14.53 14.70 -2.19
C THR A 328 -14.29 14.96 -0.70
N TYR A 329 -13.81 13.94 0.05
CA TYR A 329 -13.49 14.09 1.46
C TYR A 329 -12.41 15.16 1.72
N GLU A 330 -11.41 15.27 0.86
CA GLU A 330 -10.30 16.21 0.97
C GLU A 330 -10.75 17.69 0.97
N ARG A 331 -11.96 17.97 0.47
CA ARG A 331 -12.56 19.32 0.40
C ARG A 331 -13.43 19.66 1.60
N LEU A 332 -13.71 18.70 2.47
CA LEU A 332 -14.59 18.90 3.62
C LEU A 332 -13.86 19.65 4.72
N ASP A 333 -14.55 20.59 5.35
CA ASP A 333 -14.14 21.21 6.61
C ASP A 333 -14.60 20.37 7.82
N ASP A 334 -14.14 20.74 9.03
CA ASP A 334 -14.44 20.00 10.25
C ASP A 334 -15.94 19.99 10.58
N ARG A 335 -16.67 21.07 10.28
CA ARG A 335 -18.12 21.14 10.48
C ARG A 335 -18.86 20.16 9.58
N GLN A 336 -18.41 20.02 8.34
CA GLN A 336 -18.99 19.06 7.39
C GLN A 336 -18.68 17.61 7.82
N VAL A 337 -17.47 17.35 8.33
CA VAL A 337 -17.09 16.02 8.87
C VAL A 337 -17.95 15.70 10.10
N GLU A 338 -18.19 16.66 11.02
CA GLU A 338 -19.10 16.48 12.15
C GLU A 338 -20.53 16.13 11.69
N ASN A 339 -21.06 16.85 10.71
CA ASN A 339 -22.38 16.57 10.17
C ASN A 339 -22.48 15.16 9.56
N ILE A 340 -21.40 14.67 8.92
CA ILE A 340 -21.34 13.29 8.41
C ILE A 340 -21.43 12.29 9.57
N PHE A 341 -20.71 12.52 10.68
CA PHE A 341 -20.78 11.67 11.87
C PHE A 341 -22.20 11.62 12.43
N ASP A 342 -22.85 12.78 12.58
CA ASP A 342 -24.22 12.88 13.08
C ASP A 342 -25.21 12.12 12.18
N ILE A 343 -25.10 12.27 10.86
CA ILE A 343 -25.95 11.56 9.89
C ILE A 343 -25.71 10.04 9.96
N ILE A 344 -24.45 9.61 10.03
CA ILE A 344 -24.09 8.19 10.10
C ILE A 344 -24.67 7.55 11.36
N GLN A 345 -24.57 8.22 12.52
CA GLN A 345 -25.10 7.74 13.79
C GLN A 345 -26.63 7.77 13.83
N ALA A 346 -27.25 8.89 13.45
CA ALA A 346 -28.70 9.04 13.49
C ALA A 346 -29.46 8.06 12.56
N ASN A 347 -28.82 7.60 11.48
CA ASN A 347 -29.42 6.72 10.50
C ASN A 347 -28.88 5.29 10.55
N ASN A 348 -28.03 4.94 11.50
CA ASN A 348 -27.37 3.64 11.65
C ASN A 348 -26.70 3.13 10.36
N ILE A 349 -26.19 4.06 9.52
CA ILE A 349 -25.60 3.75 8.20
C ILE A 349 -24.44 2.76 8.33
N TYR A 350 -23.65 2.89 9.40
CA TYR A 350 -22.53 2.02 9.66
C TYR A 350 -22.96 0.56 9.90
N GLU A 351 -24.08 0.32 10.58
CA GLU A 351 -24.61 -1.03 10.79
C GLU A 351 -25.06 -1.66 9.46
N ASP A 352 -25.77 -0.89 8.61
CA ASP A 352 -26.20 -1.35 7.30
C ASP A 352 -25.01 -1.73 6.40
N ILE A 353 -23.91 -0.97 6.50
CA ILE A 353 -22.66 -1.27 5.78
C ILE A 353 -22.02 -2.54 6.35
N LEU A 354 -21.84 -2.64 7.66
CA LEU A 354 -21.17 -3.77 8.32
C LEU A 354 -21.94 -5.09 8.15
N ARG A 355 -23.28 -5.05 8.10
CA ARG A 355 -24.14 -6.24 7.88
C ARG A 355 -24.22 -6.64 6.41
N SER A 356 -23.76 -5.76 5.49
CA SER A 356 -23.78 -6.09 4.06
C SER A 356 -22.90 -7.29 3.74
N PRO A 357 -23.35 -8.24 2.93
CA PRO A 357 -22.50 -9.31 2.42
C PRO A 357 -21.37 -8.80 1.55
N ASP A 358 -21.50 -7.59 0.97
CA ASP A 358 -20.50 -6.94 0.14
C ASP A 358 -19.48 -6.14 0.97
N PHE A 359 -19.59 -6.13 2.30
CA PHE A 359 -18.60 -5.45 3.15
C PHE A 359 -17.26 -6.16 3.08
N SER A 360 -16.22 -5.41 2.73
CA SER A 360 -14.86 -5.90 2.75
C SER A 360 -13.91 -4.82 3.28
N PHE A 361 -12.92 -5.25 4.04
CA PHE A 361 -11.82 -4.38 4.49
C PHE A 361 -10.96 -3.88 3.31
N ASP A 362 -10.91 -4.64 2.23
CA ASP A 362 -10.04 -4.35 1.09
C ASP A 362 -10.77 -3.72 -0.11
N TRP A 363 -12.10 -3.86 -0.20
CA TRP A 363 -12.91 -3.35 -1.30
C TRP A 363 -13.91 -2.33 -0.77
N HIS A 364 -13.66 -1.05 -1.01
CA HIS A 364 -14.44 0.05 -0.42
C HIS A 364 -15.54 0.58 -1.34
N GLY A 365 -15.44 0.32 -2.66
CA GLY A 365 -16.31 0.91 -3.66
C GLY A 365 -17.80 0.66 -3.40
N ASP A 366 -18.19 -0.58 -3.13
CA ASP A 366 -19.59 -0.92 -2.89
C ASP A 366 -20.10 -0.36 -1.55
N SER A 367 -19.25 -0.31 -0.50
CA SER A 367 -19.59 0.35 0.77
C SER A 367 -19.82 1.86 0.60
N ILE A 368 -18.96 2.53 -0.18
CA ILE A 368 -19.10 3.96 -0.51
C ILE A 368 -20.40 4.20 -1.27
N LEU A 369 -20.68 3.42 -2.31
CA LEU A 369 -21.91 3.56 -3.10
C LEU A 369 -23.16 3.25 -2.28
N ARG A 370 -23.11 2.31 -1.35
CA ARG A 370 -24.19 2.00 -0.42
C ARG A 370 -24.45 3.17 0.53
N ALA A 371 -23.41 3.75 1.12
CA ALA A 371 -23.53 4.92 1.99
C ALA A 371 -24.23 6.09 1.26
N LEU A 372 -23.89 6.32 -0.01
CA LEU A 372 -24.48 7.37 -0.84
C LEU A 372 -25.93 7.12 -1.27
N LYS A 373 -26.53 5.94 -1.01
CA LYS A 373 -27.98 5.72 -1.15
C LYS A 373 -28.78 6.38 -0.04
N ASN A 374 -28.14 6.71 1.09
CA ASN A 374 -28.78 7.49 2.16
C ASN A 374 -28.96 8.95 1.69
N LYS A 375 -30.22 9.40 1.56
CA LYS A 375 -30.57 10.73 1.02
C LYS A 375 -29.91 11.90 1.78
N PRO A 376 -29.94 11.96 3.13
CA PRO A 376 -29.22 12.98 3.89
C PRO A 376 -27.74 13.03 3.57
N LEU A 377 -27.08 11.88 3.50
CA LEU A 377 -25.64 11.83 3.20
C LEU A 377 -25.38 12.24 1.73
N ALA A 378 -26.17 11.77 0.77
CA ALA A 378 -26.01 12.10 -0.64
C ALA A 378 -26.12 13.60 -0.92
N LYS A 379 -27.03 14.30 -0.22
CA LYS A 379 -27.19 15.77 -0.34
C LYS A 379 -25.93 16.55 0.05
N MET A 380 -25.12 16.05 0.98
CA MET A 380 -23.85 16.68 1.36
C MET A 380 -22.80 16.63 0.25
N PHE A 381 -22.92 15.66 -0.65
CA PHE A 381 -21.99 15.45 -1.77
C PHE A 381 -22.54 15.96 -3.12
N GLY A 382 -23.61 16.77 -3.09
CA GLY A 382 -24.16 17.43 -4.28
C GLY A 382 -24.91 16.49 -5.24
N ARG A 383 -25.51 15.41 -4.70
CA ARG A 383 -26.35 14.46 -5.42
C ARG A 383 -27.78 14.44 -4.91
#